data_f9840315a8a2331387851a648490e91d
#
_entry.id   f9840315a8a2331387851a648490e91d
#
_cell.length_a   1.000
_cell.length_b   1.000
_cell.length_c   1.000
_cell.angle_alpha   90.00
_cell.angle_beta   90.00
_cell.angle_gamma   90.00
#
_symmetry.space_group_name_H-M   'P 1'
#
loop_
_entity.id
_entity.type
_entity.pdbx_description
1 polymer ?
#
loop_
_entity_poly.entity_id
_entity_poly.type
_entity_poly.pdbx_seq_one_letter_code
_entity_poly.pdbx_strand_id
1 'polypeptide(L)'
;MDDAVVAVESALTHRRVDGRRRPPVITPAAVSLALQAPLLGSARARDWLRIVDLRAGSPAETVARLRMLDAGLRPETQAEVRTPDGRRRYLDFLFRPEGLAVEIEGYAYHGTRDAHRRDIARFNQVLQCPEVRSLLRFSAEDVFHRVEWVVREVERTLAALRR
;
A
#
# COMPACT_ATOMS: atom_id res chain seq x y z
N MET A 1 2.85 17.44 -1.35
CA MET A 1 3.01 16.41 -2.42
C MET A 1 2.10 15.24 -2.15
N ASP A 2 2.16 14.67 -0.98
CA ASP A 2 1.43 13.44 -0.61
C ASP A 2 -0.07 13.55 -0.83
N ASP A 3 -0.70 14.60 -0.33
CA ASP A 3 -2.15 14.81 -0.49
C ASP A 3 -2.59 14.81 -1.96
N ALA A 4 -1.76 15.37 -2.84
CA ALA A 4 -2.05 15.40 -4.27
C ALA A 4 -1.94 13.99 -4.89
N VAL A 5 -0.89 13.23 -4.53
CA VAL A 5 -0.72 11.85 -5.01
C VAL A 5 -1.82 10.95 -4.45
N VAL A 6 -2.13 11.07 -3.15
CA VAL A 6 -3.24 10.37 -2.49
C VAL A 6 -4.57 10.65 -3.19
N ALA A 7 -4.86 11.92 -3.49
CA ALA A 7 -6.09 12.30 -4.18
C ALA A 7 -6.17 11.71 -5.59
N VAL A 8 -5.06 11.76 -6.35
CA VAL A 8 -4.98 11.22 -7.71
C VAL A 8 -5.14 9.70 -7.69
N GLU A 9 -4.40 8.97 -6.87
CA GLU A 9 -4.54 7.52 -6.74
C GLU A 9 -5.96 7.13 -6.31
N SER A 10 -6.53 7.89 -5.36
CA SER A 10 -7.90 7.70 -4.91
C SER A 10 -8.93 7.88 -6.02
N ALA A 11 -8.72 8.83 -6.92
CA ALA A 11 -9.63 9.10 -8.04
C ALA A 11 -9.47 8.08 -9.18
N LEU A 12 -8.27 7.51 -9.35
CA LEU A 12 -7.93 6.59 -10.43
C LEU A 12 -8.19 5.11 -10.10
N THR A 13 -8.34 4.75 -8.82
CA THR A 13 -8.46 3.35 -8.40
C THR A 13 -9.93 2.93 -8.20
N HIS A 14 -10.18 1.63 -8.40
CA HIS A 14 -11.43 1.01 -7.99
C HIS A 14 -11.45 0.85 -6.48
N ARG A 15 -12.51 1.31 -5.82
CA ARG A 15 -12.64 1.20 -4.36
C ARG A 15 -13.85 0.39 -3.96
N ARG A 16 -13.76 -0.26 -2.82
CA ARG A 16 -14.92 -0.79 -2.13
C ARG A 16 -15.37 0.20 -1.05
N VAL A 17 -16.60 0.68 -1.18
CA VAL A 17 -17.26 1.55 -0.19
C VAL A 17 -18.55 0.86 0.21
N ASP A 18 -18.75 0.60 1.48
CA ASP A 18 -19.92 -0.13 2.01
C ASP A 18 -20.18 -1.46 1.30
N GLY A 19 -19.10 -2.22 1.04
CA GLY A 19 -19.17 -3.51 0.35
C GLY A 19 -19.41 -3.44 -1.16
N ARG A 20 -19.69 -2.26 -1.73
CA ARG A 20 -19.92 -2.04 -3.16
C ARG A 20 -18.65 -1.57 -3.87
N ARG A 21 -18.36 -2.19 -5.02
CA ARG A 21 -17.25 -1.74 -5.88
C ARG A 21 -17.66 -0.45 -6.58
N ARG A 22 -16.89 0.62 -6.41
CA ARG A 22 -17.01 1.88 -7.13
C ARG A 22 -15.96 1.93 -8.24
N PRO A 23 -16.34 2.39 -9.45
CA PRO A 23 -15.38 2.62 -10.53
C PRO A 23 -14.48 3.81 -10.19
N PRO A 24 -13.34 3.97 -10.90
CA PRO A 24 -12.53 5.19 -10.84
C PRO A 24 -13.38 6.42 -11.19
N VAL A 25 -13.09 7.54 -10.52
CA VAL A 25 -13.76 8.83 -10.79
C VAL A 25 -13.25 9.44 -12.09
N ILE A 26 -11.97 9.19 -12.40
CA ILE A 26 -11.29 9.72 -13.58
C ILE A 26 -10.36 8.65 -14.16
N THR A 27 -10.00 8.77 -15.43
CA THR A 27 -9.05 7.86 -16.08
C THR A 27 -7.63 8.46 -16.10
N PRO A 28 -6.57 7.63 -16.16
CA PRO A 28 -5.20 8.12 -16.32
C PRO A 28 -5.02 9.01 -17.55
N ALA A 29 -5.70 8.66 -18.66
CA ALA A 29 -5.67 9.45 -19.90
C ALA A 29 -6.24 10.85 -19.69
N ALA A 30 -7.36 10.98 -18.96
CA ALA A 30 -7.96 12.29 -18.68
C ALA A 30 -7.07 13.15 -17.78
N VAL A 31 -6.39 12.57 -16.78
CA VAL A 31 -5.41 13.28 -15.95
C VAL A 31 -4.24 13.75 -16.81
N SER A 32 -3.68 12.87 -17.64
CA SER A 32 -2.56 13.21 -18.53
C SER A 32 -2.93 14.33 -19.50
N LEU A 33 -4.13 14.28 -20.08
CA LEU A 33 -4.62 15.33 -20.98
C LEU A 33 -4.78 16.68 -20.26
N ALA A 34 -5.37 16.69 -19.07
CA ALA A 34 -5.53 17.90 -18.28
C ALA A 34 -4.18 18.57 -17.93
N LEU A 35 -3.13 17.77 -17.72
CA LEU A 35 -1.79 18.27 -17.40
C LEU A 35 -0.97 18.71 -18.63
N GLN A 36 -1.48 18.53 -19.85
CA GLN A 36 -0.87 19.12 -21.05
C GLN A 36 -1.10 20.64 -21.15
N ALA A 37 -2.17 21.13 -20.54
CA ALA A 37 -2.43 22.56 -20.48
C ALA A 37 -1.27 23.29 -19.77
N PRO A 38 -0.84 24.47 -20.27
CA PRO A 38 0.28 25.23 -19.69
C PRO A 38 -0.17 26.00 -18.44
N LEU A 39 -0.71 25.27 -17.45
CA LEU A 39 -1.15 25.83 -16.17
C LEU A 39 0.01 25.86 -15.18
N LEU A 40 -0.07 26.81 -14.24
CA LEU A 40 0.89 26.88 -13.13
C LEU A 40 0.91 25.55 -12.37
N GLY A 41 2.10 24.94 -12.24
CA GLY A 41 2.27 23.67 -11.53
C GLY A 41 2.10 22.41 -12.39
N SER A 42 1.67 22.48 -13.65
CA SER A 42 1.50 21.32 -14.53
C SER A 42 2.79 20.49 -14.68
N ALA A 43 3.96 21.13 -14.76
CA ALA A 43 5.25 20.44 -14.85
C ALA A 43 5.49 19.57 -13.59
N ARG A 44 5.32 20.17 -12.42
CA ARG A 44 5.46 19.45 -11.13
C ARG A 44 4.44 18.32 -10.99
N ALA A 45 3.20 18.55 -11.41
CA ALA A 45 2.16 17.53 -11.36
C ALA A 45 2.46 16.35 -12.29
N ARG A 46 3.05 16.57 -13.46
CA ARG A 46 3.53 15.49 -14.34
C ARG A 46 4.62 14.65 -13.69
N ASP A 47 5.54 15.27 -12.92
CA ASP A 47 6.55 14.53 -12.18
C ASP A 47 5.92 13.67 -11.09
N TRP A 48 4.90 14.18 -10.40
CA TRP A 48 4.18 13.38 -9.40
C TRP A 48 3.42 12.19 -10.01
N LEU A 49 2.92 12.31 -11.25
CA LEU A 49 2.28 11.17 -11.92
C LEU A 49 3.23 9.98 -12.12
N ARG A 50 4.55 10.20 -12.14
CA ARG A 50 5.54 9.11 -12.27
C ARG A 50 5.63 8.23 -11.04
N ILE A 51 5.20 8.73 -9.88
CA ILE A 51 5.22 8.00 -8.61
C ILE A 51 3.84 7.48 -8.20
N VAL A 52 2.80 7.74 -9.01
CA VAL A 52 1.45 7.20 -8.81
C VAL A 52 1.48 5.69 -9.03
N ASP A 53 0.91 4.95 -8.09
CA ASP A 53 0.73 3.50 -8.19
C ASP A 53 -0.76 3.14 -8.03
N LEU A 54 -1.38 2.74 -9.14
CA LEU A 54 -2.81 2.42 -9.16
C LEU A 54 -3.16 1.13 -8.39
N ARG A 55 -2.16 0.40 -7.90
CA ARG A 55 -2.35 -0.79 -7.07
C ARG A 55 -2.63 -0.43 -5.61
N ALA A 56 -2.22 0.75 -5.14
CA ALA A 56 -2.47 1.17 -3.76
C ALA A 56 -3.97 1.11 -3.44
N GLY A 57 -4.33 0.34 -2.42
CA GLY A 57 -5.72 0.07 -2.05
C GLY A 57 -6.35 1.14 -1.15
N SER A 58 -5.53 1.97 -0.51
CA SER A 58 -5.99 2.99 0.45
C SER A 58 -5.08 4.22 0.50
N PRO A 59 -5.59 5.37 1.01
CA PRO A 59 -4.76 6.55 1.29
C PRO A 59 -3.58 6.27 2.22
N ALA A 60 -3.76 5.44 3.23
CA ALA A 60 -2.69 5.09 4.17
C ALA A 60 -1.59 4.28 3.47
N GLU A 61 -1.94 3.34 2.60
CA GLU A 61 -0.95 2.64 1.77
C GLU A 61 -0.17 3.60 0.88
N THR A 62 -0.86 4.58 0.23
CA THR A 62 -0.19 5.60 -0.58
C THR A 62 0.84 6.37 0.26
N VAL A 63 0.46 6.88 1.44
CA VAL A 63 1.36 7.64 2.32
C VAL A 63 2.53 6.77 2.77
N ALA A 64 2.28 5.55 3.25
CA ALA A 64 3.34 4.64 3.68
C ALA A 64 4.33 4.35 2.55
N ARG A 65 3.84 4.08 1.33
CA ARG A 65 4.66 3.87 0.15
C ARG A 65 5.54 5.07 -0.17
N LEU A 66 4.97 6.27 -0.20
CA LEU A 66 5.72 7.50 -0.48
C LEU A 66 6.84 7.72 0.54
N ARG A 67 6.57 7.53 1.83
CA ARG A 67 7.60 7.66 2.88
C ARG A 67 8.68 6.58 2.81
N MET A 68 8.31 5.35 2.47
CA MET A 68 9.30 4.32 2.18
C MET A 68 10.17 4.69 0.98
N LEU A 69 9.58 5.25 -0.10
CA LEU A 69 10.30 5.72 -1.27
C LEU A 69 11.26 6.88 -0.93
N ASP A 70 10.83 7.83 -0.11
CA ASP A 70 11.67 8.95 0.38
C ASP A 70 12.89 8.44 1.18
N ALA A 71 12.71 7.37 1.95
CA ALA A 71 13.78 6.68 2.67
C ALA A 71 14.66 5.77 1.77
N GLY A 72 14.44 5.78 0.45
CA GLY A 72 15.19 4.93 -0.48
C GLY A 72 14.73 3.46 -0.54
N LEU A 73 13.66 3.12 0.16
CA LEU A 73 13.09 1.77 0.15
C LEU A 73 12.21 1.57 -1.09
N ARG A 74 12.20 0.36 -1.62
CA ARG A 74 11.48 0.04 -2.87
C ARG A 74 10.69 -1.27 -2.70
N PRO A 75 9.56 -1.25 -1.96
CA PRO A 75 8.70 -2.41 -1.85
C PRO A 75 7.95 -2.69 -3.15
N GLU A 76 7.61 -3.94 -3.37
CA GLU A 76 6.59 -4.34 -4.34
C GLU A 76 5.20 -4.05 -3.73
N THR A 77 4.38 -3.23 -4.40
CA THR A 77 3.02 -2.87 -3.95
C THR A 77 2.02 -3.92 -4.39
N GLN A 78 1.10 -4.30 -3.50
CA GLN A 78 0.07 -5.33 -3.73
C GLN A 78 0.67 -6.61 -4.30
N ALA A 79 1.73 -7.07 -3.63
CA ALA A 79 2.53 -8.20 -4.05
C ALA A 79 1.73 -9.50 -3.96
N GLU A 80 1.64 -10.23 -5.08
CA GLU A 80 1.03 -11.56 -5.09
C GLU A 80 2.01 -12.58 -4.49
N VAL A 81 1.52 -13.34 -3.50
CA VAL A 81 2.18 -14.51 -2.92
C VAL A 81 1.23 -15.71 -2.95
N ARG A 82 1.79 -16.91 -2.85
CA ARG A 82 1.00 -18.15 -2.82
C ARG A 82 1.17 -18.88 -1.50
N THR A 83 0.03 -19.20 -0.90
CA THR A 83 0.00 -20.07 0.28
C THR A 83 0.39 -21.51 -0.10
N PRO A 84 0.82 -22.34 0.86
CA PRO A 84 1.17 -23.75 0.61
C PRO A 84 0.06 -24.56 -0.08
N ASP A 85 -1.21 -24.19 0.16
CA ASP A 85 -2.39 -24.79 -0.49
C ASP A 85 -2.72 -24.17 -1.87
N GLY A 86 -1.80 -23.35 -2.42
CA GLY A 86 -1.89 -22.77 -3.76
C GLY A 86 -2.80 -21.54 -3.91
N ARG A 87 -3.38 -21.03 -2.83
CA ARG A 87 -4.25 -19.85 -2.88
C ARG A 87 -3.42 -18.58 -3.05
N ARG A 88 -3.93 -17.63 -3.84
CA ARG A 88 -3.32 -16.31 -3.97
C ARG A 88 -3.65 -15.43 -2.78
N ARG A 89 -2.64 -14.69 -2.31
CA ARG A 89 -2.76 -13.62 -1.33
C ARG A 89 -2.07 -12.38 -1.88
N TYR A 90 -2.61 -11.22 -1.55
CA TYR A 90 -2.02 -9.94 -1.91
C TYR A 90 -1.60 -9.26 -0.62
N LEU A 91 -0.34 -8.82 -0.59
CA LEU A 91 0.28 -8.09 0.51
C LEU A 91 0.37 -6.62 0.10
N ASP A 92 0.07 -5.70 1.00
CA ASP A 92 0.15 -4.29 0.67
C ASP A 92 1.55 -3.92 0.18
N PHE A 93 2.59 -4.44 0.86
CA PHE A 93 3.97 -4.30 0.44
C PHE A 93 4.78 -5.56 0.73
N LEU A 94 5.71 -5.87 -0.18
CA LEU A 94 6.69 -6.95 0.00
C LEU A 94 8.07 -6.49 -0.44
N PHE A 95 9.02 -6.60 0.45
CA PHE A 95 10.46 -6.55 0.13
C PHE A 95 10.90 -7.97 -0.18
N ARG A 96 10.75 -8.36 -1.43
CA ARG A 96 10.89 -9.75 -1.88
C ARG A 96 12.28 -10.35 -1.61
N PRO A 97 13.42 -9.63 -1.79
CA PRO A 97 14.74 -10.17 -1.48
C PRO A 97 14.90 -10.57 0.00
N GLU A 98 14.36 -9.77 0.92
CA GLU A 98 14.44 -10.01 2.36
C GLU A 98 13.28 -10.87 2.88
N GLY A 99 12.21 -11.03 2.10
CA GLY A 99 10.99 -11.71 2.52
C GLY A 99 10.23 -10.94 3.62
N LEU A 100 10.33 -9.60 3.65
CA LEU A 100 9.58 -8.77 4.58
C LEU A 100 8.28 -8.32 3.95
N ALA A 101 7.16 -8.79 4.51
CA ALA A 101 5.83 -8.28 4.23
C ALA A 101 5.48 -7.12 5.17
N VAL A 102 4.77 -6.11 4.66
CA VAL A 102 4.21 -5.00 5.44
C VAL A 102 2.75 -4.81 5.05
N GLU A 103 1.87 -4.80 6.04
CA GLU A 103 0.42 -4.63 5.88
C GLU A 103 -0.04 -3.37 6.61
N ILE A 104 -0.92 -2.59 5.99
CA ILE A 104 -1.51 -1.37 6.55
C ILE A 104 -3.01 -1.63 6.81
N GLU A 105 -3.38 -1.67 8.07
CA GLU A 105 -4.74 -1.95 8.47
C GLU A 105 -5.60 -0.70 8.50
N GLY A 106 -6.69 -0.74 7.73
CA GLY A 106 -7.68 0.33 7.73
C GLY A 106 -8.53 0.37 9.01
N TYR A 107 -9.18 1.50 9.23
CA TYR A 107 -10.05 1.77 10.40
C TYR A 107 -11.32 0.90 10.50
N ALA A 108 -11.60 0.03 9.52
CA ALA A 108 -12.86 -0.70 9.42
C ALA A 108 -12.94 -1.93 10.35
N TYR A 109 -12.43 -1.83 11.58
CA TYR A 109 -12.60 -2.88 12.59
C TYR A 109 -13.91 -2.70 13.40
N HIS A 110 -15.05 -2.72 12.72
CA HIS A 110 -16.30 -3.14 13.37
C HIS A 110 -16.41 -4.67 13.24
N GLY A 111 -15.39 -5.36 13.78
CA GLY A 111 -15.22 -6.78 13.56
C GLY A 111 -16.18 -7.61 14.40
N THR A 112 -17.05 -8.35 13.73
CA THR A 112 -17.68 -9.52 14.33
C THR A 112 -16.58 -10.53 14.71
N ARG A 113 -16.85 -11.42 15.69
CA ARG A 113 -15.93 -12.51 16.07
C ARG A 113 -15.45 -13.33 14.85
N ASP A 114 -16.31 -13.48 13.85
CA ASP A 114 -15.99 -14.22 12.62
C ASP A 114 -15.06 -13.45 11.70
N ALA A 115 -15.13 -12.11 11.64
CA ALA A 115 -14.18 -11.29 10.91
C ALA A 115 -12.79 -11.39 11.54
N HIS A 116 -12.70 -11.31 12.86
CA HIS A 116 -11.44 -11.47 13.60
C HIS A 116 -10.81 -12.86 13.40
N ARG A 117 -11.61 -13.94 13.46
CA ARG A 117 -11.12 -15.30 13.17
C ARG A 117 -10.58 -15.44 11.75
N ARG A 118 -11.27 -14.87 10.75
CA ARG A 118 -10.81 -14.90 9.36
C ARG A 118 -9.50 -14.15 9.18
N ASP A 119 -9.33 -13.06 9.89
CA ASP A 119 -8.12 -12.24 9.85
C ASP A 119 -6.92 -12.99 10.43
N ILE A 120 -7.07 -13.59 11.63
CA ILE A 120 -6.05 -14.47 12.22
C ILE A 120 -5.67 -15.60 11.24
N ALA A 121 -6.67 -16.27 10.64
CA ALA A 121 -6.42 -17.34 9.69
C ALA A 121 -5.65 -16.86 8.46
N ARG A 122 -6.00 -15.65 7.93
CA ARG A 122 -5.28 -15.02 6.82
C ARG A 122 -3.80 -14.78 7.17
N PHE A 123 -3.52 -14.23 8.36
CA PHE A 123 -2.14 -13.98 8.79
C PHE A 123 -1.32 -15.26 8.91
N ASN A 124 -1.89 -16.27 9.57
CA ASN A 124 -1.22 -17.56 9.68
C ASN A 124 -0.89 -18.16 8.30
N GLN A 125 -1.76 -17.95 7.31
CA GLN A 125 -1.51 -18.37 5.93
C GLN A 125 -0.41 -17.57 5.25
N VAL A 126 -0.37 -16.25 5.45
CA VAL A 126 0.67 -15.37 4.90
C VAL A 126 2.04 -15.76 5.44
N LEU A 127 2.15 -15.99 6.75
CA LEU A 127 3.41 -16.42 7.38
C LEU A 127 3.88 -17.82 6.94
N GLN A 128 3.02 -18.62 6.31
CA GLN A 128 3.38 -19.92 5.73
C GLN A 128 3.83 -19.81 4.26
N CYS A 129 3.69 -18.64 3.63
CA CYS A 129 4.15 -18.44 2.26
C CYS A 129 5.68 -18.48 2.21
N PRO A 130 6.30 -19.25 1.30
CA PRO A 130 7.76 -19.36 1.21
C PRO A 130 8.47 -18.02 0.98
N GLU A 131 7.80 -17.05 0.35
CA GLU A 131 8.32 -15.72 0.07
C GLU A 131 8.32 -14.81 1.32
N VAL A 132 7.63 -15.19 2.42
CA VAL A 132 7.45 -14.35 3.60
C VAL A 132 8.25 -14.91 4.77
N ARG A 133 9.31 -14.21 5.18
CA ARG A 133 10.14 -14.53 6.34
C ARG A 133 9.73 -13.76 7.58
N SER A 134 9.16 -12.57 7.38
CA SER A 134 8.70 -11.68 8.45
C SER A 134 7.52 -10.85 7.98
N LEU A 135 6.67 -10.44 8.92
CA LEU A 135 5.49 -9.62 8.66
C LEU A 135 5.41 -8.50 9.69
N LEU A 136 5.34 -7.26 9.21
CA LEU A 136 5.01 -6.08 10.01
C LEU A 136 3.57 -5.64 9.70
N ARG A 137 2.86 -5.21 10.73
CA ARG A 137 1.50 -4.68 10.61
C ARG A 137 1.43 -3.32 11.29
N PHE A 138 0.87 -2.36 10.59
CA PHE A 138 0.67 -1.01 11.10
C PHE A 138 -0.78 -0.61 10.90
N SER A 139 -1.32 0.18 11.80
CA SER A 139 -2.62 0.79 11.59
C SER A 139 -2.51 2.00 10.64
N ALA A 140 -3.62 2.36 10.01
CA ALA A 140 -3.70 3.61 9.25
C ALA A 140 -3.39 4.83 10.15
N GLU A 141 -3.74 4.77 11.43
CA GLU A 141 -3.42 5.80 12.43
C GLU A 141 -1.90 5.94 12.63
N ASP A 142 -1.16 4.83 12.69
CA ASP A 142 0.31 4.86 12.74
C ASP A 142 0.90 5.55 11.52
N VAL A 143 0.36 5.27 10.35
CA VAL A 143 0.82 5.89 9.10
C VAL A 143 0.51 7.38 9.04
N PHE A 144 -0.68 7.82 9.51
CA PHE A 144 -1.04 9.23 9.44
C PHE A 144 -0.38 10.08 10.53
N HIS A 145 -0.06 9.51 11.68
CA HIS A 145 0.43 10.27 12.84
C HIS A 145 1.87 9.96 13.24
N ARG A 146 2.45 8.83 12.81
CA ARG A 146 3.77 8.34 13.23
C ARG A 146 4.55 7.69 12.10
N VAL A 147 4.40 8.18 10.88
CA VAL A 147 4.95 7.53 9.67
C VAL A 147 6.47 7.35 9.71
N GLU A 148 7.21 8.27 10.33
CA GLU A 148 8.66 8.14 10.51
C GLU A 148 9.02 6.95 11.40
N TRP A 149 8.19 6.66 12.41
CA TRP A 149 8.34 5.45 13.21
C TRP A 149 8.07 4.20 12.37
N VAL A 150 7.01 4.19 11.55
CA VAL A 150 6.70 3.08 10.63
C VAL A 150 7.90 2.78 9.73
N VAL A 151 8.46 3.81 9.10
CA VAL A 151 9.62 3.66 8.20
C VAL A 151 10.84 3.10 8.96
N ARG A 152 11.16 3.64 10.15
CA ARG A 152 12.26 3.13 10.97
C ARG A 152 12.10 1.66 11.35
N GLU A 153 10.88 1.20 11.67
CA GLU A 153 10.62 -0.20 11.98
C GLU A 153 10.86 -1.10 10.77
N VAL A 154 10.45 -0.65 9.57
CA VAL A 154 10.73 -1.34 8.31
C VAL A 154 12.24 -1.43 8.06
N GLU A 155 12.96 -0.31 8.14
CA GLU A 155 14.42 -0.26 7.96
C GLU A 155 15.16 -1.20 8.94
N ARG A 156 14.80 -1.14 10.22
CA ARG A 156 15.39 -1.99 11.26
C ARG A 156 15.17 -3.47 10.97
N THR A 157 13.95 -3.84 10.54
CA THR A 157 13.62 -5.24 10.23
C THR A 157 14.36 -5.70 8.98
N LEU A 158 14.42 -4.88 7.92
CA LEU A 158 15.21 -5.18 6.73
C LEU A 158 16.69 -5.39 7.06
N ALA A 159 17.26 -4.52 7.90
CA ALA A 159 18.66 -4.64 8.32
C ALA A 159 18.91 -5.95 9.11
N ALA A 160 17.94 -6.41 9.90
CA ALA A 160 18.04 -7.68 10.62
C ALA A 160 17.93 -8.89 9.68
N LEU A 161 17.11 -8.82 8.64
CA LEU A 161 16.89 -9.91 7.68
C LEU A 161 18.01 -10.08 6.65
N ARG A 162 18.85 -9.04 6.46
CA ARG A 162 20.04 -9.06 5.58
C ARG A 162 21.27 -9.70 6.22
N ARG A 163 21.25 -9.93 7.53
CA ARG A 163 22.32 -10.63 8.27
C ARG A 163 22.18 -12.14 8.20
#